data_3d9047711f9358bd322dd42979c1ea5c
#
_entry.id   3d9047711f9358bd322dd42979c1ea5c
#
_cell.length_a   1.000
_cell.length_b   1.000
_cell.length_c   1.000
_cell.angle_alpha   90.00
_cell.angle_beta   90.00
_cell.angle_gamma   90.00
#
_symmetry.space_group_name_H-M   'P 1'
#
loop_
_entity.id
_entity.type
_entity.pdbx_description
1 polymer ?
#
loop_
_entity_poly.entity_id
_entity_poly.type
_entity_poly.pdbx_seq_one_letter_code
_entity_poly.pdbx_strand_id
1 'polypeptide(L)'
;AMTIASLTSGGTGGVPARAATSTSSFQDLNQQQITEAMGVGYNLGNSLEANDAGTPNETAWGNPKLTEQFVLAAKSAGFQSIRIPVSYLNKIDDNNGYQIDSAWLDRVQEVVDYCVKNDMYAIVNMHGDGYTTINGGWLFCGSSDQTKIREKYKACWQQIATRFKDYDEHLIFESMNEEFDGTYGDPNRTYYENINTYNQIFVDTVR
;
A
#
# COMPACT_ATOMS: atom_id res chain seq x y z
N ALA A 1 -47.43 1.96 42.82
CA ALA A 1 -47.04 1.01 41.77
C ALA A 1 -46.43 1.81 40.61
N MET A 2 -45.14 1.69 40.43
CA MET A 2 -44.38 2.44 39.41
C MET A 2 -43.79 1.40 38.44
N THR A 3 -44.27 1.39 37.21
CA THR A 3 -43.90 0.43 36.19
C THR A 3 -42.67 0.96 35.48
N ILE A 4 -41.56 0.21 35.48
CA ILE A 4 -40.34 0.51 34.76
C ILE A 4 -40.45 -0.17 33.39
N ALA A 5 -40.46 0.64 32.31
CA ALA A 5 -40.32 0.16 30.94
C ALA A 5 -38.86 0.10 30.56
N SER A 6 -38.34 -1.08 30.26
CA SER A 6 -37.00 -1.28 29.71
C SER A 6 -37.04 -1.09 28.21
N LEU A 7 -36.30 -0.07 27.72
CA LEU A 7 -35.99 0.10 26.30
C LEU A 7 -34.66 -0.61 25.99
N THR A 8 -34.75 -1.68 25.22
CA THR A 8 -33.57 -2.29 24.56
C THR A 8 -33.40 -1.63 23.19
N SER A 9 -32.44 -0.72 23.07
CA SER A 9 -31.99 -0.23 21.78
C SER A 9 -30.71 -0.99 21.37
N GLY A 10 -30.88 -1.96 20.46
CA GLY A 10 -29.79 -2.57 19.75
C GLY A 10 -29.22 -1.59 18.70
N GLY A 11 -28.18 -0.90 19.03
CA GLY A 11 -27.41 -0.09 18.09
C GLY A 11 -26.16 -0.86 17.68
N THR A 12 -26.11 -1.39 16.47
CA THR A 12 -24.86 -1.81 15.81
C THR A 12 -24.10 -0.57 15.42
N GLY A 13 -23.31 -0.04 16.35
CA GLY A 13 -22.42 1.07 16.11
C GLY A 13 -21.23 0.60 15.30
N GLY A 14 -21.26 0.78 13.97
CA GLY A 14 -20.06 0.79 13.17
C GLY A 14 -19.19 1.94 13.66
N VAL A 15 -17.97 1.63 14.09
CA VAL A 15 -16.98 2.64 14.44
C VAL A 15 -16.62 3.40 13.16
N PRO A 16 -16.87 4.70 13.04
CA PRO A 16 -16.44 5.44 11.87
C PRO A 16 -14.90 5.41 11.83
N ALA A 17 -14.35 5.04 10.68
CA ALA A 17 -12.94 5.18 10.43
C ALA A 17 -12.56 6.65 10.67
N ARG A 18 -11.80 6.90 11.73
CA ARG A 18 -11.34 8.23 12.07
C ARG A 18 -10.21 8.57 11.09
N ALA A 19 -10.52 9.40 10.10
CA ALA A 19 -9.48 10.02 9.29
C ALA A 19 -8.44 10.66 10.22
N ALA A 20 -7.17 10.32 10.01
CA ALA A 20 -6.09 11.05 10.66
C ALA A 20 -6.18 12.50 10.17
N THR A 21 -6.60 13.41 11.04
CA THR A 21 -6.51 14.84 10.75
C THR A 21 -5.05 15.22 10.91
N SER A 22 -4.29 15.17 9.81
CA SER A 22 -3.07 15.95 9.69
C SER A 22 -3.45 17.42 9.92
N THR A 23 -2.90 18.04 10.94
CA THR A 23 -3.09 19.48 11.20
C THR A 23 -2.13 20.33 10.39
N SER A 24 -1.25 19.72 9.59
CA SER A 24 -0.36 20.41 8.66
C SER A 24 -1.08 20.63 7.33
N SER A 25 -1.03 21.85 6.80
CA SER A 25 -1.43 22.11 5.43
C SER A 25 -0.44 21.45 4.49
N PHE A 26 -0.93 20.82 3.40
CA PHE A 26 -0.10 20.28 2.33
C PHE A 26 0.97 21.30 1.91
N GLN A 27 2.23 20.87 1.86
CA GLN A 27 3.35 21.68 1.40
C GLN A 27 3.73 21.26 -0.02
N ASP A 28 3.65 22.22 -0.95
CA ASP A 28 4.07 22.00 -2.34
C ASP A 28 5.60 22.06 -2.44
N LEU A 29 6.24 20.94 -2.07
CA LEU A 29 7.69 20.78 -2.10
C LEU A 29 8.14 20.36 -3.50
N ASN A 30 9.22 20.97 -4.00
CA ASN A 30 9.86 20.47 -5.19
C ASN A 30 10.67 19.18 -4.90
N GLN A 31 11.13 18.50 -5.97
CA GLN A 31 11.84 17.23 -5.87
C GLN A 31 13.05 17.26 -4.92
N GLN A 32 13.82 18.32 -4.93
CA GLN A 32 14.98 18.45 -4.06
C GLN A 32 14.58 18.58 -2.60
N GLN A 33 13.58 19.45 -2.32
CA GLN A 33 13.09 19.70 -0.97
C GLN A 33 12.51 18.43 -0.35
N ILE A 34 11.68 17.67 -1.11
CA ILE A 34 11.10 16.43 -0.59
C ILE A 34 12.18 15.35 -0.35
N THR A 35 13.17 15.25 -1.24
CA THR A 35 14.27 14.29 -1.07
C THR A 35 15.14 14.63 0.16
N GLU A 36 15.41 15.91 0.39
CA GLU A 36 16.12 16.37 1.59
C GLU A 36 15.32 16.11 2.86
N ALA A 37 14.00 16.36 2.84
CA ALA A 37 13.11 16.14 3.98
C ALA A 37 12.94 14.64 4.32
N MET A 38 12.90 13.76 3.31
CA MET A 38 12.85 12.31 3.50
C MET A 38 14.09 11.73 4.18
N GLY A 39 15.24 12.41 4.06
CA GLY A 39 16.49 12.07 4.74
C GLY A 39 16.91 10.62 4.57
N VAL A 40 17.40 10.01 5.67
CA VAL A 40 17.75 8.59 5.69
C VAL A 40 16.48 7.76 5.93
N GLY A 41 16.23 6.80 5.03
CA GLY A 41 15.05 5.94 5.09
C GLY A 41 15.34 4.54 5.63
N TYR A 42 14.30 3.90 6.13
CA TYR A 42 14.27 2.49 6.53
C TYR A 42 13.29 1.71 5.66
N ASN A 43 13.71 0.55 5.12
CA ASN A 43 12.80 -0.34 4.41
C ASN A 43 12.17 -1.34 5.38
N LEU A 44 10.88 -1.23 5.58
CA LEU A 44 10.08 -2.07 6.48
C LEU A 44 9.68 -3.37 5.77
N GLY A 45 10.68 -4.17 5.38
CA GLY A 45 10.49 -5.39 4.61
C GLY A 45 10.10 -6.61 5.45
N ASN A 46 9.65 -7.65 4.76
CA ASN A 46 9.18 -8.92 5.31
C ASN A 46 7.98 -8.78 6.26
N SER A 47 7.11 -7.84 5.95
CA SER A 47 5.91 -7.53 6.73
C SER A 47 4.66 -7.49 5.85
N LEU A 48 4.23 -6.32 5.36
CA LEU A 48 3.00 -6.24 4.55
C LEU A 48 3.16 -6.82 3.14
N GLU A 49 4.36 -7.08 2.66
CA GLU A 49 4.60 -7.85 1.44
C GLU A 49 4.71 -9.36 1.69
N ALA A 50 4.88 -9.79 2.94
CA ALA A 50 4.93 -11.18 3.29
C ALA A 50 3.59 -11.87 3.03
N ASN A 51 3.64 -13.14 2.67
CA ASN A 51 2.44 -13.90 2.34
C ASN A 51 2.56 -15.37 2.77
N ASP A 52 1.41 -15.96 3.03
CA ASP A 52 1.24 -17.39 3.22
C ASP A 52 0.53 -17.96 1.99
N ALA A 53 1.28 -18.71 1.18
CA ALA A 53 0.80 -19.34 -0.06
C ALA A 53 0.03 -18.34 -0.98
N GLY A 54 0.50 -17.09 -1.07
CA GLY A 54 -0.09 -16.03 -1.90
C GLY A 54 -1.17 -15.19 -1.22
N THR A 55 -1.45 -15.44 0.06
CA THR A 55 -2.33 -14.57 0.85
C THR A 55 -1.48 -13.64 1.71
N PRO A 56 -1.53 -12.33 1.52
CA PRO A 56 -0.80 -11.37 2.34
C PRO A 56 -1.06 -11.57 3.84
N ASN A 57 0.04 -11.72 4.58
CA ASN A 57 0.03 -11.91 6.02
C ASN A 57 1.34 -11.39 6.60
N GLU A 58 1.27 -10.30 7.35
CA GLU A 58 2.45 -9.58 7.84
C GLU A 58 3.38 -10.38 8.77
N THR A 59 2.94 -11.53 9.28
CA THR A 59 3.75 -12.40 10.15
C THR A 59 4.22 -13.69 9.48
N ALA A 60 3.86 -13.90 8.20
CA ALA A 60 4.11 -15.15 7.50
C ALA A 60 5.61 -15.52 7.39
N TRP A 61 6.49 -14.52 7.33
CA TRP A 61 7.93 -14.72 7.18
C TRP A 61 8.73 -14.51 8.48
N GLY A 62 8.04 -14.60 9.62
CA GLY A 62 8.64 -14.62 10.96
C GLY A 62 8.81 -13.26 11.64
N ASN A 63 8.42 -12.17 11.00
CA ASN A 63 8.39 -10.88 11.67
C ASN A 63 7.16 -10.76 12.58
N PRO A 64 7.26 -10.02 13.68
CA PRO A 64 6.10 -9.71 14.50
C PRO A 64 5.17 -8.73 13.77
N LYS A 65 3.92 -8.66 14.24
CA LYS A 65 2.99 -7.64 13.78
C LYS A 65 3.57 -6.23 14.01
N LEU A 66 3.48 -5.39 12.96
CA LEU A 66 3.97 -4.02 13.02
C LEU A 66 3.20 -3.19 14.06
N THR A 67 3.93 -2.35 14.78
CA THR A 67 3.37 -1.47 15.80
C THR A 67 3.89 -0.05 15.63
N GLU A 68 3.17 0.92 16.18
CA GLU A 68 3.63 2.31 16.22
C GLU A 68 4.97 2.45 16.97
N GLN A 69 5.19 1.65 18.01
CA GLN A 69 6.45 1.66 18.76
C GLN A 69 7.66 1.35 17.89
N PHE A 70 7.49 0.48 16.88
CA PHE A 70 8.55 0.22 15.92
C PHE A 70 8.89 1.48 15.11
N VAL A 71 7.88 2.19 14.62
CA VAL A 71 8.05 3.44 13.87
C VAL A 71 8.73 4.51 14.74
N LEU A 72 8.29 4.64 15.99
CA LEU A 72 8.91 5.57 16.95
C LEU A 72 10.37 5.21 17.26
N ALA A 73 10.71 3.92 17.35
CA ALA A 73 12.08 3.47 17.52
C ALA A 73 12.94 3.81 16.29
N ALA A 74 12.43 3.61 15.09
CA ALA A 74 13.10 4.00 13.85
C ALA A 74 13.34 5.52 13.80
N LYS A 75 12.35 6.33 14.14
CA LYS A 75 12.49 7.78 14.23
C LYS A 75 13.56 8.18 15.25
N SER A 76 13.54 7.56 16.44
CA SER A 76 14.54 7.81 17.48
C SER A 76 15.96 7.41 17.08
N ALA A 77 16.10 6.45 16.17
CA ALA A 77 17.38 6.05 15.58
C ALA A 77 17.86 7.01 14.46
N GLY A 78 17.05 8.02 14.10
CA GLY A 78 17.42 9.06 13.14
C GLY A 78 16.86 8.84 11.72
N PHE A 79 16.02 7.82 11.50
CA PHE A 79 15.32 7.66 10.23
C PHE A 79 14.20 8.69 10.09
N GLN A 80 14.04 9.25 8.89
CA GLN A 80 13.05 10.30 8.58
C GLN A 80 11.97 9.78 7.62
N SER A 81 12.23 8.66 6.95
CA SER A 81 11.28 8.02 6.05
C SER A 81 11.26 6.50 6.23
N ILE A 82 10.11 5.90 5.95
CA ILE A 82 9.91 4.44 5.97
C ILE A 82 9.27 4.02 4.66
N ARG A 83 9.94 3.12 3.93
CA ARG A 83 9.33 2.43 2.81
C ARG A 83 8.58 1.21 3.33
N ILE A 84 7.31 1.11 2.98
CA ILE A 84 6.38 0.07 3.41
C ILE A 84 6.03 -0.79 2.18
N PRO A 85 6.78 -1.86 1.91
CA PRO A 85 6.42 -2.82 0.87
C PRO A 85 5.07 -3.45 1.18
N VAL A 86 4.17 -3.50 0.18
CA VAL A 86 2.82 -4.09 0.34
C VAL A 86 2.52 -5.00 -0.83
N SER A 87 2.12 -6.23 -0.57
CA SER A 87 1.56 -7.14 -1.58
C SER A 87 0.05 -7.22 -1.44
N TYR A 88 -0.64 -7.30 -2.57
CA TYR A 88 -2.10 -7.42 -2.62
C TYR A 88 -2.53 -8.83 -3.01
N LEU A 89 -1.90 -9.45 -4.02
CA LEU A 89 -2.06 -10.87 -4.38
C LEU A 89 -3.52 -11.35 -4.32
N ASN A 90 -3.78 -12.40 -3.55
CA ASN A 90 -5.12 -12.98 -3.34
C ASN A 90 -6.05 -12.13 -2.44
N LYS A 91 -5.65 -10.91 -2.07
CA LYS A 91 -6.53 -9.90 -1.46
C LYS A 91 -7.33 -9.09 -2.46
N ILE A 92 -7.21 -9.40 -3.76
CA ILE A 92 -7.96 -8.76 -4.84
C ILE A 92 -9.02 -9.74 -5.36
N ASP A 93 -10.29 -9.33 -5.37
CA ASP A 93 -11.38 -10.10 -5.93
C ASP A 93 -11.52 -9.84 -7.43
N ASP A 94 -11.00 -10.74 -8.25
CA ASP A 94 -11.02 -10.66 -9.71
C ASP A 94 -12.44 -10.73 -10.30
N ASN A 95 -13.41 -11.26 -9.55
CA ASN A 95 -14.79 -11.41 -10.00
C ASN A 95 -15.68 -10.21 -9.61
N ASN A 96 -15.17 -9.28 -8.82
CA ASN A 96 -15.88 -8.11 -8.34
C ASN A 96 -15.14 -6.81 -8.66
N GLY A 97 -14.80 -6.60 -9.93
CA GLY A 97 -14.15 -5.36 -10.37
C GLY A 97 -12.77 -5.10 -9.74
N TYR A 98 -12.06 -6.16 -9.41
CA TYR A 98 -10.74 -6.11 -8.76
C TYR A 98 -10.76 -5.40 -7.40
N GLN A 99 -11.85 -5.61 -6.64
CA GLN A 99 -11.97 -5.02 -5.31
C GLN A 99 -10.90 -5.58 -4.37
N ILE A 100 -10.12 -4.68 -3.77
CA ILE A 100 -9.16 -5.05 -2.72
C ILE A 100 -9.91 -5.27 -1.40
N ASP A 101 -9.53 -6.32 -0.65
CA ASP A 101 -10.03 -6.59 0.69
C ASP A 101 -9.91 -5.33 1.56
N SER A 102 -11.05 -4.84 2.06
CA SER A 102 -11.09 -3.58 2.82
C SER A 102 -10.34 -3.69 4.14
N ALA A 103 -10.37 -4.83 4.81
CA ALA A 103 -9.62 -5.04 6.05
C ALA A 103 -8.11 -5.01 5.81
N TRP A 104 -7.66 -5.47 4.63
CA TRP A 104 -6.26 -5.35 4.24
C TRP A 104 -5.87 -3.90 3.99
N LEU A 105 -6.68 -3.14 3.25
CA LEU A 105 -6.44 -1.69 3.07
C LEU A 105 -6.49 -0.92 4.39
N ASP A 106 -7.38 -1.29 5.32
CA ASP A 106 -7.42 -0.71 6.66
C ASP A 106 -6.10 -0.96 7.41
N ARG A 107 -5.53 -2.16 7.27
CA ARG A 107 -4.24 -2.48 7.88
C ARG A 107 -3.08 -1.71 7.25
N VAL A 108 -3.05 -1.59 5.92
CA VAL A 108 -2.05 -0.77 5.21
C VAL A 108 -2.14 0.68 5.69
N GLN A 109 -3.34 1.22 5.78
CA GLN A 109 -3.58 2.58 6.27
C GLN A 109 -3.10 2.77 7.72
N GLU A 110 -3.38 1.81 8.60
CA GLU A 110 -2.94 1.86 10.00
C GLU A 110 -1.42 1.98 10.10
N VAL A 111 -0.66 1.24 9.28
CA VAL A 111 0.81 1.31 9.28
C VAL A 111 1.32 2.63 8.68
N VAL A 112 0.68 3.13 7.62
CA VAL A 112 0.96 4.46 7.07
C VAL A 112 0.71 5.54 8.13
N ASP A 113 -0.40 5.45 8.86
CA ASP A 113 -0.74 6.40 9.92
C ASP A 113 0.29 6.42 11.05
N TYR A 114 0.94 5.29 11.38
CA TYR A 114 2.04 5.28 12.32
C TYR A 114 3.22 6.17 11.89
N CYS A 115 3.45 6.29 10.59
CA CYS A 115 4.50 7.16 10.05
C CYS A 115 4.04 8.62 10.01
N VAL A 116 2.95 8.89 9.31
CA VAL A 116 2.49 10.26 9.00
C VAL A 116 2.15 11.05 10.27
N LYS A 117 1.44 10.44 11.23
CA LYS A 117 1.12 11.13 12.49
C LYS A 117 2.34 11.39 13.39
N ASN A 118 3.44 10.73 13.13
CA ASN A 118 4.71 10.95 13.81
C ASN A 118 5.69 11.77 12.95
N ASP A 119 5.19 12.53 11.97
CA ASP A 119 6.00 13.42 11.16
C ASP A 119 7.16 12.67 10.48
N MET A 120 6.84 11.52 9.87
CA MET A 120 7.75 10.72 9.05
C MET A 120 7.14 10.50 7.66
N TYR A 121 7.98 10.50 6.64
CA TYR A 121 7.56 10.15 5.29
C TYR A 121 7.30 8.66 5.17
N ALA A 122 6.20 8.29 4.55
CA ALA A 122 5.84 6.92 4.22
C ALA A 122 5.86 6.72 2.71
N ILE A 123 6.49 5.64 2.23
CA ILE A 123 6.45 5.24 0.82
C ILE A 123 5.72 3.91 0.74
N VAL A 124 4.60 3.86 0.03
CA VAL A 124 3.78 2.66 -0.16
C VAL A 124 3.83 2.22 -1.61
N ASN A 125 3.99 0.92 -1.84
CA ASN A 125 4.07 0.37 -3.19
C ASN A 125 3.13 -0.82 -3.42
N MET A 126 3.24 -1.40 -4.63
CA MET A 126 2.76 -2.73 -4.99
C MET A 126 3.99 -3.63 -5.15
N HIS A 127 4.19 -4.62 -4.26
CA HIS A 127 5.49 -5.27 -4.11
C HIS A 127 5.57 -6.67 -4.72
N GLY A 128 4.89 -7.65 -4.13
CA GLY A 128 5.02 -9.05 -4.52
C GLY A 128 4.15 -9.48 -5.70
N ASP A 129 3.32 -8.60 -6.20
CA ASP A 129 2.29 -8.89 -7.20
C ASP A 129 2.86 -9.22 -8.58
N GLY A 130 4.10 -8.77 -8.87
CA GLY A 130 4.83 -9.03 -10.11
C GLY A 130 5.72 -10.27 -10.10
N TYR A 131 5.86 -10.96 -8.98
CA TYR A 131 6.72 -12.14 -8.91
C TYR A 131 6.02 -13.40 -9.42
N THR A 132 6.55 -14.00 -10.48
CA THR A 132 6.03 -15.25 -11.05
C THR A 132 6.21 -16.45 -10.10
N THR A 133 7.06 -16.34 -9.11
CA THR A 133 7.34 -17.36 -8.10
C THR A 133 6.42 -17.29 -6.88
N ILE A 134 5.64 -16.22 -6.75
CA ILE A 134 4.67 -16.05 -5.67
C ILE A 134 3.29 -16.51 -6.14
N ASN A 135 2.66 -17.42 -5.39
CA ASN A 135 1.29 -17.81 -5.67
C ASN A 135 0.36 -16.59 -5.58
N GLY A 136 -0.56 -16.46 -6.53
CA GLY A 136 -1.43 -15.27 -6.61
C GLY A 136 -0.77 -14.05 -7.25
N GLY A 137 0.49 -14.12 -7.69
CA GLY A 137 1.12 -13.10 -8.52
C GLY A 137 0.35 -12.91 -9.83
N TRP A 138 0.28 -11.69 -10.32
CA TRP A 138 -0.56 -11.38 -11.49
C TRP A 138 -0.02 -10.24 -12.37
N LEU A 139 0.77 -9.32 -11.83
CA LEU A 139 1.33 -8.17 -12.56
C LEU A 139 2.54 -8.61 -13.39
N PHE A 140 2.30 -9.38 -14.44
CA PHE A 140 3.36 -10.01 -15.24
C PHE A 140 3.64 -9.24 -16.52
N CYS A 141 4.75 -8.53 -16.57
CA CYS A 141 5.17 -7.76 -17.76
C CYS A 141 5.45 -8.65 -18.98
N GLY A 142 5.73 -9.93 -18.77
CA GLY A 142 5.96 -10.92 -19.85
C GLY A 142 4.70 -11.60 -20.37
N SER A 143 3.52 -11.37 -19.79
CA SER A 143 2.27 -11.97 -20.27
C SER A 143 1.89 -11.47 -21.65
N SER A 144 1.40 -12.38 -22.52
CA SER A 144 0.90 -12.04 -23.86
C SER A 144 -0.42 -11.25 -23.83
N ASP A 145 -1.27 -11.46 -22.82
CA ASP A 145 -2.50 -10.69 -22.61
C ASP A 145 -2.29 -9.63 -21.52
N GLN A 146 -2.04 -8.43 -21.96
CA GLN A 146 -1.84 -7.28 -21.09
C GLN A 146 -3.13 -6.55 -20.72
N THR A 147 -4.26 -6.85 -21.37
CA THR A 147 -5.51 -6.09 -21.20
C THR A 147 -6.01 -6.19 -19.78
N LYS A 148 -6.23 -7.41 -19.29
CA LYS A 148 -6.71 -7.65 -17.92
C LYS A 148 -5.72 -7.17 -16.86
N ILE A 149 -4.41 -7.34 -17.11
CA ILE A 149 -3.37 -6.87 -16.17
C ILE A 149 -3.44 -5.37 -16.00
N ARG A 150 -3.55 -4.61 -17.10
CA ARG A 150 -3.65 -3.15 -17.07
C ARG A 150 -4.94 -2.66 -16.42
N GLU A 151 -6.07 -3.33 -16.70
CA GLU A 151 -7.35 -3.05 -16.06
C GLU A 151 -7.28 -3.26 -14.54
N LYS A 152 -6.76 -4.42 -14.11
CA LYS A 152 -6.58 -4.76 -12.69
C LYS A 152 -5.63 -3.79 -12.00
N TYR A 153 -4.50 -3.48 -12.62
CA TYR A 153 -3.51 -2.55 -12.09
C TYR A 153 -4.10 -1.15 -11.87
N LYS A 154 -4.83 -0.63 -12.87
CA LYS A 154 -5.55 0.63 -12.76
C LYS A 154 -6.58 0.61 -11.63
N ALA A 155 -7.41 -0.44 -11.58
CA ALA A 155 -8.47 -0.58 -10.57
C ALA A 155 -7.89 -0.62 -9.15
N CYS A 156 -6.77 -1.33 -8.95
CA CYS A 156 -6.08 -1.37 -7.65
C CYS A 156 -5.55 0.01 -7.25
N TRP A 157 -4.84 0.70 -8.14
CA TRP A 157 -4.32 2.03 -7.84
C TRP A 157 -5.40 3.08 -7.64
N GLN A 158 -6.55 2.98 -8.32
CA GLN A 158 -7.70 3.85 -8.06
C GLN A 158 -8.21 3.69 -6.62
N GLN A 159 -8.29 2.47 -6.11
CA GLN A 159 -8.72 2.18 -4.75
C GLN A 159 -7.71 2.70 -3.72
N ILE A 160 -6.42 2.45 -3.95
CA ILE A 160 -5.33 2.94 -3.10
C ILE A 160 -5.33 4.47 -3.07
N ALA A 161 -5.31 5.12 -4.23
CA ALA A 161 -5.32 6.58 -4.32
C ALA A 161 -6.57 7.21 -3.67
N THR A 162 -7.74 6.58 -3.85
CA THR A 162 -8.98 7.02 -3.20
C THR A 162 -8.91 6.90 -1.68
N ARG A 163 -8.34 5.82 -1.18
CA ARG A 163 -8.17 5.60 0.27
C ARG A 163 -7.32 6.69 0.92
N PHE A 164 -6.28 7.12 0.23
CA PHE A 164 -5.27 8.04 0.76
C PHE A 164 -5.37 9.48 0.21
N LYS A 165 -6.46 9.83 -0.47
CA LYS A 165 -6.63 11.12 -1.16
C LYS A 165 -6.52 12.37 -0.27
N ASP A 166 -6.76 12.22 1.03
CA ASP A 166 -6.73 13.31 2.01
C ASP A 166 -5.40 13.38 2.79
N TYR A 167 -4.38 12.60 2.38
CA TYR A 167 -3.04 12.65 2.95
C TYR A 167 -2.21 13.77 2.33
N ASP A 168 -1.24 14.27 3.08
CA ASP A 168 -0.33 15.33 2.65
C ASP A 168 0.96 14.75 2.00
N GLU A 169 1.96 15.60 1.80
CA GLU A 169 3.24 15.26 1.18
C GLU A 169 4.07 14.20 1.93
N HIS A 170 3.70 13.84 3.14
CA HIS A 170 4.36 12.76 3.88
C HIS A 170 4.04 11.37 3.34
N LEU A 171 2.99 11.21 2.52
CA LEU A 171 2.71 9.95 1.85
C LEU A 171 3.11 10.00 0.39
N ILE A 172 3.97 9.07 0.01
CA ILE A 172 4.50 8.89 -1.35
C ILE A 172 4.07 7.53 -1.88
N PHE A 173 3.64 7.48 -3.14
CA PHE A 173 3.34 6.24 -3.83
C PHE A 173 4.49 5.83 -4.76
N GLU A 174 4.83 4.55 -4.71
CA GLU A 174 5.77 3.89 -5.63
C GLU A 174 4.98 2.87 -6.46
N SER A 175 5.03 2.98 -7.77
CA SER A 175 4.16 2.26 -8.69
C SER A 175 4.19 0.74 -8.55
N MET A 176 5.39 0.17 -8.47
CA MET A 176 5.63 -1.27 -8.39
C MET A 176 7.04 -1.55 -7.89
N ASN A 177 7.32 -2.82 -7.60
CA ASN A 177 8.64 -3.31 -7.22
C ASN A 177 9.13 -4.32 -8.26
N GLU A 178 10.42 -4.28 -8.60
CA GLU A 178 11.17 -5.31 -9.33
C GLU A 178 10.39 -6.07 -10.41
N GLU A 179 9.72 -5.34 -11.31
CA GLU A 179 8.98 -5.93 -12.42
C GLU A 179 9.93 -6.49 -13.47
N PHE A 180 9.91 -7.79 -13.63
CA PHE A 180 10.66 -8.53 -14.65
C PHE A 180 9.93 -9.85 -14.97
N ASP A 181 10.37 -10.57 -15.99
CA ASP A 181 9.73 -11.82 -16.44
C ASP A 181 10.06 -13.07 -15.59
N GLY A 182 10.71 -12.89 -14.46
CA GLY A 182 11.20 -13.95 -13.59
C GLY A 182 12.60 -14.45 -13.95
N THR A 183 13.24 -13.88 -14.94
CA THR A 183 14.63 -14.20 -15.36
C THR A 183 15.50 -12.96 -15.27
N TYR A 184 16.62 -13.05 -14.56
CA TYR A 184 17.66 -12.03 -14.56
C TYR A 184 18.54 -12.24 -15.80
N GLY A 185 18.21 -11.59 -16.89
CA GLY A 185 18.91 -11.75 -18.17
C GLY A 185 18.87 -10.51 -19.04
N ASP A 186 19.08 -10.71 -20.33
CA ASP A 186 19.01 -9.61 -21.29
C ASP A 186 17.58 -9.02 -21.32
N PRO A 187 17.48 -7.68 -21.32
CA PRO A 187 16.20 -7.01 -21.30
C PRO A 187 15.38 -7.31 -22.56
N ASN A 188 14.15 -7.74 -22.36
CA ASN A 188 13.18 -7.87 -23.44
C ASN A 188 12.47 -6.52 -23.64
N ARG A 189 12.57 -5.96 -24.85
CA ARG A 189 11.97 -4.67 -25.18
C ARG A 189 10.48 -4.61 -24.89
N THR A 190 9.73 -5.67 -25.21
CA THR A 190 8.29 -5.74 -24.97
C THR A 190 7.98 -5.66 -23.47
N TYR A 191 8.78 -6.25 -22.60
CA TYR A 191 8.58 -6.18 -21.16
C TYR A 191 8.78 -4.75 -20.63
N TYR A 192 9.80 -4.04 -21.10
CA TYR A 192 9.99 -2.63 -20.77
C TYR A 192 8.86 -1.75 -21.28
N GLU A 193 8.34 -2.00 -22.47
CA GLU A 193 7.18 -1.26 -23.00
C GLU A 193 5.93 -1.50 -22.13
N ASN A 194 5.74 -2.72 -21.61
CA ASN A 194 4.67 -3.03 -20.68
C ASN A 194 4.88 -2.32 -19.31
N ILE A 195 6.09 -2.38 -18.76
CA ILE A 195 6.42 -1.68 -17.52
C ILE A 195 6.24 -0.16 -17.66
N ASN A 196 6.67 0.42 -18.76
CA ASN A 196 6.44 1.84 -19.05
C ASN A 196 4.95 2.17 -19.11
N THR A 197 4.13 1.26 -19.69
CA THR A 197 2.68 1.41 -19.73
C THR A 197 2.08 1.35 -18.31
N TYR A 198 2.54 0.45 -17.44
CA TYR A 198 2.09 0.42 -16.05
C TYR A 198 2.43 1.72 -15.31
N ASN A 199 3.66 2.22 -15.47
CA ASN A 199 4.06 3.50 -14.89
C ASN A 199 3.19 4.66 -15.39
N GLN A 200 2.81 4.68 -16.68
CA GLN A 200 1.92 5.71 -17.20
C GLN A 200 0.51 5.58 -16.62
N ILE A 201 -0.05 4.35 -16.54
CA ILE A 201 -1.34 4.09 -15.88
C ILE A 201 -1.31 4.56 -14.43
N PHE A 202 -0.23 4.27 -13.71
CA PHE A 202 -0.04 4.72 -12.34
C PHE A 202 -0.11 6.25 -12.23
N VAL A 203 0.71 6.96 -13.00
CA VAL A 203 0.75 8.43 -12.97
C VAL A 203 -0.61 9.03 -13.32
N ASP A 204 -1.30 8.51 -14.35
CA ASP A 204 -2.61 9.01 -14.78
C ASP A 204 -3.73 8.70 -13.76
N THR A 205 -3.50 7.73 -12.88
CA THR A 205 -4.49 7.28 -11.88
C THR A 205 -4.34 8.00 -10.55
N VAL A 206 -3.10 8.30 -10.13
CA VAL A 206 -2.84 8.87 -8.80
C VAL A 206 -2.76 10.40 -8.80
N ARG A 207 -2.69 11.03 -9.97
CA ARG A 207 -2.73 12.48 -10.16
C ARG A 207 -4.13 12.95 -10.52
#